data_cbbdcd0585d6419b7cfcd256c40c3edf
#
_entry.id   cbbdcd0585d6419b7cfcd256c40c3edf
#
_cell.length_a   1.000
_cell.length_b   1.000
_cell.length_c   1.000
_cell.angle_alpha   90.00
_cell.angle_beta   90.00
_cell.angle_gamma   90.00
#
_symmetry.space_group_name_H-M   'P 1'
#
loop_
_entity.id
_entity.type
_entity.pdbx_description
1 polymer ?
#
loop_
_entity_poly.entity_id
_entity_poly.type
_entity_poly.pdbx_seq_one_letter_code
_entity_poly.pdbx_strand_id
1 'polypeptide(L)'
;MSTRPSKIVCVGRSYADHAKELGNAIPDRPVLFIKPPSSLLSLDAGISWNPAWGSCHYECELVLRIDHRLSKAADPAQALQAVGAVTLGLDLTLRDLQDDLKTNGQPWERAKAFDGSCVL
;
A
#
# COMPACT_ATOMS: atom_id res chain seq x y z
N MET A 1 -4.58 -10.86 20.86
CA MET A 1 -3.24 -10.27 20.63
C MET A 1 -3.25 -9.52 19.30
N SER A 2 -3.03 -8.23 19.35
CA SER A 2 -2.75 -7.47 18.12
C SER A 2 -1.33 -7.85 17.66
N THR A 3 -1.24 -8.73 16.71
CA THR A 3 0.05 -9.04 16.08
C THR A 3 0.34 -7.94 15.06
N ARG A 4 1.31 -7.11 15.39
CA ARG A 4 1.83 -6.14 14.43
C ARG A 4 2.39 -6.92 13.24
N PRO A 5 2.05 -6.56 12.00
CA PRO A 5 2.57 -7.26 10.84
C PRO A 5 4.08 -7.10 10.75
N SER A 6 4.76 -8.11 10.23
CA SER A 6 6.20 -8.04 9.97
C SER A 6 6.52 -7.21 8.71
N LYS A 7 5.58 -7.14 7.78
CA LYS A 7 5.67 -6.32 6.57
C LYS A 7 4.28 -6.03 6.02
N ILE A 8 4.18 -4.98 5.25
CA ILE A 8 2.99 -4.59 4.50
C ILE A 8 3.39 -4.48 3.05
N VAL A 9 2.87 -5.39 2.22
CA VAL A 9 3.13 -5.41 0.79
C VAL A 9 1.95 -4.75 0.08
N CYS A 10 2.21 -3.74 -0.72
CA CYS A 10 1.22 -3.03 -1.48
C CYS A 10 1.34 -3.37 -2.97
N VAL A 11 0.20 -3.45 -3.64
CA VAL A 11 0.14 -3.73 -5.07
C VAL A 11 -0.28 -2.45 -5.78
N GLY A 12 0.66 -1.82 -6.47
CA GLY A 12 0.39 -0.63 -7.25
C GLY A 12 -0.30 -0.95 -8.57
N ARG A 13 -1.10 0.01 -9.07
CA ARG A 13 -1.79 -0.09 -10.37
C ARG A 13 -2.68 -1.33 -10.50
N SER A 14 -3.21 -1.83 -9.39
CA SER A 14 -4.05 -3.04 -9.36
C SER A 14 -5.50 -2.79 -9.78
N TYR A 15 -5.95 -1.54 -9.75
CA TYR A 15 -7.28 -1.12 -10.15
C TYR A 15 -7.21 -0.49 -11.55
N ALA A 16 -7.78 -1.18 -12.55
CA ALA A 16 -7.65 -0.79 -13.95
C ALA A 16 -8.16 0.63 -14.25
N ASP A 17 -9.30 1.01 -13.68
CA ASP A 17 -9.88 2.35 -13.89
C ASP A 17 -8.99 3.44 -13.29
N HIS A 18 -8.46 3.22 -12.10
CA HIS A 18 -7.53 4.15 -11.44
C HIS A 18 -6.23 4.31 -12.25
N ALA A 19 -5.67 3.23 -12.78
CA ALA A 19 -4.50 3.29 -13.65
C ALA A 19 -4.77 4.14 -14.89
N LYS A 20 -5.93 4.01 -15.51
CA LYS A 20 -6.36 4.82 -16.67
C LYS A 20 -6.53 6.29 -16.30
N GLU A 21 -7.16 6.61 -15.17
CA GLU A 21 -7.35 7.98 -14.67
C GLU A 21 -6.01 8.71 -14.51
N LEU A 22 -4.97 8.01 -14.04
CA LEU A 22 -3.63 8.54 -13.87
C LEU A 22 -2.80 8.52 -15.16
N GLY A 23 -3.34 8.07 -16.30
CA GLY A 23 -2.62 7.94 -17.56
C GLY A 23 -1.60 6.80 -17.57
N ASN A 24 -1.70 5.85 -16.66
CA ASN A 24 -0.82 4.69 -16.58
C ASN A 24 -1.38 3.51 -17.40
N ALA A 25 -0.49 2.74 -18.03
CA ALA A 25 -0.85 1.46 -18.62
C ALA A 25 -1.19 0.43 -17.54
N ILE A 26 -2.11 -0.51 -17.85
CA ILE A 26 -2.36 -1.67 -17.00
C ILE A 26 -1.13 -2.57 -17.07
N PRO A 27 -0.44 -2.87 -15.96
CA PRO A 27 0.79 -3.65 -16.00
C PRO A 27 0.49 -5.14 -16.22
N ASP A 28 1.36 -5.83 -16.96
CA ASP A 28 1.30 -7.28 -17.15
C ASP A 28 1.69 -8.06 -15.89
N ARG A 29 2.44 -7.42 -14.99
CA ARG A 29 2.90 -8.00 -13.72
C ARG A 29 2.58 -7.05 -12.58
N PRO A 30 2.33 -7.58 -11.36
CA PRO A 30 2.12 -6.75 -10.20
C PRO A 30 3.28 -5.79 -9.95
N VAL A 31 2.98 -4.51 -9.75
CA VAL A 31 3.94 -3.52 -9.27
C VAL A 31 3.85 -3.52 -7.76
N LEU A 32 4.94 -3.92 -7.10
CA LEU A 32 4.95 -4.06 -5.65
C LEU A 32 5.79 -2.96 -5.01
N PHE A 33 5.31 -2.51 -3.85
CA PHE A 33 6.09 -1.64 -2.96
C PHE A 33 5.75 -1.99 -1.51
N ILE A 34 6.54 -1.49 -0.59
CA ILE A 34 6.43 -1.81 0.83
C ILE A 34 6.07 -0.55 1.62
N LYS A 35 5.10 -0.71 2.52
CA LYS A 35 4.95 0.19 3.66
C LYS A 35 5.50 -0.51 4.90
N PRO A 36 6.42 0.14 5.66
CA PRO A 36 6.97 -0.50 6.85
C PRO A 36 5.91 -0.64 7.95
N PRO A 37 6.05 -1.59 8.87
CA PRO A 37 5.13 -1.69 10.01
C PRO A 37 5.03 -0.43 10.85
N SER A 38 6.09 0.40 10.86
CA SER A 38 6.10 1.71 11.53
C SER A 38 5.14 2.72 10.91
N SER A 39 4.70 2.51 9.66
CA SER A 39 3.72 3.39 8.99
C SER A 39 2.27 3.14 9.42
N LEU A 40 2.00 2.06 10.17
CA LEU A 40 0.65 1.73 10.62
C LEU A 40 0.07 2.79 11.55
N LEU A 41 -1.15 3.18 11.25
CA LEU A 41 -1.95 4.09 12.05
C LEU A 41 -3.35 3.51 12.22
N SER A 42 -3.86 3.51 13.46
CA SER A 42 -5.28 3.22 13.68
C SER A 42 -6.13 4.37 13.17
N LEU A 43 -7.24 4.06 12.52
CA LEU A 43 -8.18 5.08 12.05
C LEU A 43 -8.65 6.00 13.19
N ASP A 44 -8.81 5.46 14.40
CA ASP A 44 -9.23 6.21 15.58
C ASP A 44 -8.20 7.26 16.04
N ALA A 45 -6.95 7.11 15.65
CA ALA A 45 -5.90 8.07 16.00
C ALA A 45 -5.95 9.37 15.18
N GLY A 46 -6.76 9.38 14.11
CA GLY A 46 -6.85 10.50 13.18
C GLY A 46 -5.68 10.53 12.20
N ILE A 47 -5.96 11.12 11.04
CA ILE A 47 -5.00 11.22 9.95
C ILE A 47 -4.37 12.62 9.97
N SER A 48 -3.05 12.66 9.90
CA SER A 48 -2.31 13.91 9.78
C SER A 48 -1.06 13.73 8.93
N TRP A 49 -0.65 14.79 8.25
CA TRP A 49 0.62 14.86 7.52
C TRP A 49 1.16 16.29 7.59
N ASN A 50 2.43 16.45 7.31
CA ASN A 50 3.02 17.77 7.23
C ASN A 50 2.62 18.44 5.90
N PRO A 51 1.89 19.57 5.92
CA PRO A 51 1.48 20.27 4.69
C PRO A 51 2.65 20.72 3.80
N ALA A 52 3.84 20.88 4.36
CA ALA A 52 5.04 21.22 3.61
C ALA A 52 5.47 20.11 2.63
N TRP A 53 4.95 18.89 2.81
CA TRP A 53 5.22 17.76 1.90
C TRP A 53 4.32 17.74 0.65
N GLY A 54 3.41 18.71 0.51
CA GLY A 54 2.47 18.78 -0.59
C GLY A 54 1.14 18.08 -0.31
N SER A 55 0.40 17.76 -1.36
CA SER A 55 -0.91 17.13 -1.23
C SER A 55 -0.82 15.68 -0.78
N CYS A 56 -1.65 15.30 0.18
CA CYS A 56 -1.81 13.93 0.62
C CYS A 56 -3.13 13.38 0.07
N HIS A 57 -3.03 12.38 -0.80
CA HIS A 57 -4.17 11.64 -1.32
C HIS A 57 -4.41 10.39 -0.47
N TYR A 58 -5.65 9.91 -0.47
CA TYR A 58 -6.00 8.62 0.09
C TYR A 58 -6.38 7.65 -1.04
N GLU A 59 -5.95 6.42 -0.92
CA GLU A 59 -6.36 5.32 -1.79
C GLU A 59 -7.01 4.26 -0.93
N CYS A 60 -8.31 4.02 -1.13
CA CYS A 60 -9.02 2.99 -0.39
C CYS A 60 -8.71 1.62 -1.01
N GLU A 61 -8.17 0.73 -0.20
CA GLU A 61 -7.64 -0.54 -0.65
C GLU A 61 -8.29 -1.73 0.05
N LEU A 62 -8.44 -2.82 -0.68
CA LEU A 62 -8.74 -4.12 -0.08
C LEU A 62 -7.48 -4.64 0.60
N VAL A 63 -7.59 -4.97 1.88
CA VAL A 63 -6.46 -5.42 2.69
C VAL A 63 -6.68 -6.89 3.08
N LEU A 64 -5.71 -7.72 2.76
CA LEU A 64 -5.68 -9.14 3.15
C LEU A 64 -4.68 -9.35 4.28
N ARG A 65 -5.14 -9.93 5.38
CA ARG A 65 -4.25 -10.35 6.46
C ARG A 65 -3.82 -11.79 6.21
N ILE A 66 -2.52 -11.99 6.15
CA ILE A 66 -1.93 -13.31 5.95
C ILE A 66 -1.57 -13.88 7.33
N ASP A 67 -2.27 -14.93 7.74
CA ASP A 67 -2.14 -15.54 9.08
C ASP A 67 -1.22 -16.74 9.11
N HIS A 68 -0.94 -17.35 7.96
CA HIS A 68 -0.03 -18.49 7.85
C HIS A 68 1.19 -18.12 7.02
N ARG A 69 2.35 -18.64 7.46
CA ARG A 69 3.58 -18.43 6.72
C ARG A 69 3.48 -19.02 5.32
N LEU A 70 3.76 -18.21 4.33
CA LEU A 70 3.91 -18.61 2.94
C LEU A 70 5.38 -18.52 2.55
N SER A 71 5.88 -19.58 1.95
CA SER A 71 7.22 -19.60 1.39
C SER A 71 7.15 -20.38 0.07
N LYS A 72 7.50 -19.70 -1.02
CA LYS A 72 7.49 -20.30 -2.36
C LYS A 72 6.11 -20.91 -2.69
N ALA A 73 5.03 -20.21 -2.37
CA ALA A 73 3.68 -20.64 -2.72
C ALA A 73 3.61 -20.91 -4.23
N ALA A 74 3.30 -22.15 -4.59
CA ALA A 74 3.34 -22.59 -5.96
C ALA A 74 2.04 -22.30 -6.71
N ASP A 75 0.91 -22.18 -5.99
CA ASP A 75 -0.39 -21.96 -6.59
C ASP A 75 -1.26 -20.95 -5.79
N PRO A 76 -2.24 -20.31 -6.46
CA PRO A 76 -3.14 -19.37 -5.82
C PRO A 76 -3.99 -19.96 -4.69
N ALA A 77 -4.32 -21.24 -4.73
CA ALA A 77 -5.14 -21.90 -3.70
C ALA A 77 -4.42 -21.92 -2.35
N GLN A 78 -3.13 -22.21 -2.34
CA GLN A 78 -2.30 -22.14 -1.13
C GLN A 78 -2.24 -20.72 -0.57
N ALA A 79 -2.11 -19.74 -1.44
CA ALA A 79 -2.10 -18.33 -1.03
C ALA A 79 -3.43 -17.91 -0.39
N LEU A 80 -4.57 -18.31 -0.98
CA LEU A 80 -5.90 -18.02 -0.44
C LEU A 80 -6.14 -18.65 0.93
N GLN A 81 -5.65 -19.86 1.15
CA GLN A 81 -5.77 -20.56 2.44
C GLN A 81 -5.01 -19.86 3.57
N ALA A 82 -4.01 -19.05 3.24
CA ALA A 82 -3.25 -18.30 4.21
C ALA A 82 -3.93 -16.99 4.65
N VAL A 83 -4.96 -16.56 3.92
CA VAL A 83 -5.73 -15.35 4.25
C VAL A 83 -6.62 -15.62 5.44
N GLY A 84 -6.39 -14.94 6.55
CA GLY A 84 -7.18 -15.07 7.77
C GLY A 84 -8.22 -13.98 7.97
N ALA A 85 -8.08 -12.86 7.29
CA ALA A 85 -9.07 -11.77 7.35
C ALA A 85 -8.96 -10.86 6.14
N VAL A 86 -10.06 -10.15 5.89
CA VAL A 86 -10.17 -9.14 4.83
C VAL A 86 -10.76 -7.87 5.44
N THR A 87 -10.21 -6.73 5.11
CA THR A 87 -10.72 -5.42 5.53
C THR A 87 -10.44 -4.36 4.46
N LEU A 88 -10.82 -3.13 4.75
CA LEU A 88 -10.43 -1.96 3.97
C LEU A 88 -9.36 -1.18 4.72
N GLY A 89 -8.48 -0.53 3.98
CA GLY A 89 -7.47 0.35 4.51
C GLY A 89 -7.26 1.57 3.63
N LEU A 90 -6.50 2.53 4.11
CA LEU A 90 -6.12 3.69 3.32
C LEU A 90 -4.61 3.67 3.09
N ASP A 91 -4.23 3.68 1.83
CA ASP A 91 -2.87 3.93 1.36
C ASP A 91 -2.71 5.43 1.16
N LEU A 92 -2.21 6.12 2.18
CA LEU A 92 -1.94 7.54 2.07
C LEU A 92 -0.73 7.79 1.19
N THR A 93 -0.86 8.75 0.30
CA THR A 93 0.10 8.99 -0.77
C THR A 93 0.38 10.49 -0.90
N LEU A 94 1.63 10.88 -0.78
CA LEU A 94 2.07 12.23 -1.14
C LEU A 94 2.19 12.29 -2.66
N ARG A 95 1.10 12.69 -3.33
CA ARG A 95 0.94 12.51 -4.77
C ARG A 95 1.96 13.31 -5.59
N ASP A 96 2.16 14.56 -5.25
CA ASP A 96 3.11 15.42 -5.99
C ASP A 96 4.54 14.86 -5.88
N LEU A 97 4.91 14.41 -4.69
CA LEU A 97 6.22 13.79 -4.45
C LEU A 97 6.34 12.45 -5.21
N GLN A 98 5.27 11.64 -5.25
CA GLN A 98 5.28 10.40 -6.02
C GLN A 98 5.52 10.66 -7.52
N ASP A 99 4.85 11.66 -8.07
CA ASP A 99 5.00 12.02 -9.48
C ASP A 99 6.44 12.48 -9.79
N ASP A 100 7.04 13.25 -8.91
CA ASP A 100 8.45 13.64 -9.00
C ASP A 100 9.38 12.42 -8.95
N LEU A 101 9.16 11.52 -8.00
CA LEU A 101 9.98 10.30 -7.87
C LEU A 101 9.86 9.41 -9.11
N LYS A 102 8.64 9.24 -9.65
CA LYS A 102 8.43 8.51 -10.91
C LYS A 102 9.16 9.12 -12.08
N THR A 103 9.07 10.43 -12.24
CA THR A 103 9.72 11.17 -13.32
C THR A 103 11.24 10.98 -13.29
N ASN A 104 11.82 10.91 -12.10
CA ASN A 104 13.25 10.75 -11.90
C ASN A 104 13.69 9.28 -11.78
N GLY A 105 12.78 8.32 -11.96
CA GLY A 105 13.08 6.89 -11.84
C GLY A 105 13.51 6.46 -10.46
N GLN A 106 13.05 7.15 -9.42
CA GLN A 106 13.41 6.91 -8.03
C GLN A 106 12.37 6.06 -7.30
N PRO A 107 12.75 5.34 -6.22
CA PRO A 107 11.82 4.60 -5.39
C PRO A 107 10.75 5.48 -4.75
N TRP A 108 9.60 4.87 -4.43
CA TRP A 108 8.41 5.61 -3.96
C TRP A 108 8.31 5.77 -2.44
N GLU A 109 9.24 5.23 -1.66
CA GLU A 109 9.15 5.16 -0.19
C GLU A 109 8.88 6.52 0.46
N ARG A 110 9.52 7.58 -0.02
CA ARG A 110 9.30 8.92 0.53
C ARG A 110 7.86 9.40 0.38
N ALA A 111 7.16 8.96 -0.66
CA ALA A 111 5.78 9.32 -0.95
C ALA A 111 4.75 8.32 -0.38
N LYS A 112 5.17 7.09 -0.07
CA LYS A 112 4.29 5.97 0.27
C LYS A 112 4.55 5.36 1.65
N ALA A 113 5.73 5.57 2.23
CA ALA A 113 6.17 4.85 3.43
C ALA A 113 6.46 5.77 4.64
N PHE A 114 5.88 6.96 4.66
CA PHE A 114 6.00 7.88 5.80
C PHE A 114 5.16 7.42 6.99
N ASP A 115 5.49 7.90 8.18
CA ASP A 115 4.77 7.55 9.40
C ASP A 115 3.28 7.90 9.31
N GLY A 116 2.42 6.94 9.63
CA GLY A 116 0.97 7.10 9.52
C GLY A 116 0.41 6.91 8.09
N SER A 117 1.22 6.49 7.13
CA SER A 117 0.77 6.35 5.74
C SER A 117 -0.08 5.10 5.47
N CYS A 118 -0.17 4.17 6.40
CA CYS A 118 -0.98 2.96 6.29
C CYS A 118 -2.07 2.98 7.38
N VAL A 119 -3.30 3.32 7.00
CA VAL A 119 -4.40 3.44 7.95
C VAL A 119 -5.26 2.18 7.91
N LEU A 120 -5.40 1.53 9.04
CA LEU A 120 -6.22 0.34 9.22
C LEU A 120 -7.14 0.46 10.43
#